data_c5a107826d90c848881fcad43d615797
#
_entry.id   c5a107826d90c848881fcad43d615797
#
_cell.length_a   1.000
_cell.length_b   1.000
_cell.length_c   1.000
_cell.angle_alpha   90.00
_cell.angle_beta   90.00
_cell.angle_gamma   90.00
#
_symmetry.space_group_name_H-M   'P 1'
#
loop_
_entity.id
_entity.type
_entity.pdbx_description
1 polymer ?
#
loop_
_entity_poly.entity_id
_entity_poly.type
_entity_poly.pdbx_seq_one_letter_code
_entity_poly.pdbx_strand_id
1 'polypeptide(L)'
;EVSADVLENFDYAALGHIHKPMKVGSEFYRYCGTPLACSVSEAQQQKGIVMVEMEEKGSTKMTALPLTPLHQVRVIKGTLEEVLREACGDYVTVILTDKVDLDVIDMQERIRLAFPNLLEIRRENQRKADYSRNIQEEELLDPYELCCSFLKEIDDEEKLILQDVLHTVQGVK
;
A
#
# COMPACT_ATOMS: atom_id res chain seq x y z
N GLU A 1 5.27 -15.41 17.57
CA GLU A 1 4.91 -16.41 16.54
C GLU A 1 4.38 -17.65 17.24
N VAL A 2 3.35 -18.26 16.63
CA VAL A 2 2.76 -19.53 17.11
C VAL A 2 2.94 -20.54 15.99
N SER A 3 3.42 -21.75 16.32
CA SER A 3 3.57 -22.82 15.34
C SER A 3 2.21 -23.31 14.84
N ALA A 4 2.12 -23.69 13.56
CA ALA A 4 0.93 -24.27 12.98
C ALA A 4 0.57 -25.63 13.58
N ASP A 5 1.49 -26.30 14.26
CA ASP A 5 1.31 -27.62 14.87
C ASP A 5 0.20 -27.64 15.92
N VAL A 6 -0.10 -26.49 16.53
CA VAL A 6 -1.22 -26.37 17.48
C VAL A 6 -2.57 -26.67 16.82
N LEU A 7 -2.66 -26.60 15.49
CA LEU A 7 -3.87 -26.85 14.72
C LEU A 7 -4.08 -28.33 14.35
N GLU A 8 -3.06 -29.19 14.52
CA GLU A 8 -3.10 -30.59 14.07
C GLU A 8 -4.20 -31.44 14.74
N ASN A 9 -4.70 -30.98 15.88
CA ASN A 9 -5.79 -31.66 16.59
C ASN A 9 -7.19 -31.34 16.02
N PHE A 10 -7.29 -30.47 15.02
CA PHE A 10 -8.56 -30.03 14.43
C PHE A 10 -8.67 -30.53 12.99
N ASP A 11 -9.89 -30.95 12.60
CA ASP A 11 -10.19 -31.33 11.22
C ASP A 11 -10.22 -30.12 10.27
N TYR A 12 -10.50 -28.93 10.81
CA TYR A 12 -10.49 -27.67 10.07
C TYR A 12 -10.21 -26.48 11.01
N ALA A 13 -9.46 -25.51 10.54
CA ALA A 13 -9.24 -24.24 11.23
C ALA A 13 -9.50 -23.06 10.30
N ALA A 14 -10.56 -22.30 10.59
CA ALA A 14 -10.87 -21.04 9.94
C ALA A 14 -10.11 -19.90 10.65
N LEU A 15 -9.08 -19.36 9.98
CA LEU A 15 -8.25 -18.31 10.52
C LEU A 15 -8.73 -16.93 10.02
N GLY A 16 -8.76 -15.97 10.91
CA GLY A 16 -9.15 -14.58 10.64
C GLY A 16 -7.96 -13.61 10.66
N HIS A 17 -8.22 -12.30 10.50
CA HIS A 17 -7.27 -11.20 10.51
C HIS A 17 -6.52 -10.95 9.20
N ILE A 18 -5.99 -11.96 8.52
CA ILE A 18 -5.28 -11.77 7.26
C ILE A 18 -6.26 -11.64 6.09
N HIS A 19 -6.18 -10.52 5.36
CA HIS A 19 -7.08 -10.19 4.26
C HIS A 19 -6.84 -11.01 2.98
N LYS A 20 -5.65 -11.58 2.83
CA LYS A 20 -5.30 -12.41 1.68
C LYS A 20 -5.72 -13.85 1.93
N PRO A 21 -6.45 -14.49 1.00
CA PRO A 21 -6.69 -15.92 1.06
C PRO A 21 -5.38 -16.71 1.03
N MET A 22 -5.12 -17.51 2.04
CA MET A 22 -3.91 -18.34 2.09
C MET A 22 -4.09 -19.54 3.05
N LYS A 23 -3.28 -20.57 2.83
CA LYS A 23 -3.18 -21.75 3.70
C LYS A 23 -1.97 -21.65 4.63
N VAL A 24 -2.06 -22.32 5.77
CA VAL A 24 -0.99 -22.40 6.78
C VAL A 24 -0.70 -23.87 7.08
N GLY A 25 0.39 -24.41 6.54
CA GLY A 25 0.77 -25.81 6.69
C GLY A 25 -0.13 -26.76 5.89
N SER A 26 -1.38 -26.89 6.28
CA SER A 26 -2.37 -27.78 5.65
C SER A 26 -3.39 -27.02 4.79
N GLU A 27 -4.04 -27.70 3.85
CA GLU A 27 -5.20 -27.19 3.11
C GLU A 27 -6.38 -26.85 4.04
N PHE A 28 -6.49 -27.56 5.16
CA PHE A 28 -7.58 -27.43 6.12
C PHE A 28 -7.40 -26.28 7.13
N TYR A 29 -6.20 -25.67 7.18
CA TYR A 29 -5.91 -24.53 8.07
C TYR A 29 -5.66 -23.31 7.23
N ARG A 30 -6.65 -22.42 7.16
CA ARG A 30 -6.54 -21.33 6.17
C ARG A 30 -7.24 -20.05 6.57
N TYR A 31 -6.69 -18.98 6.03
CA TYR A 31 -7.37 -17.69 5.96
C TYR A 31 -8.26 -17.67 4.72
N CYS A 32 -9.56 -17.40 4.91
CA CYS A 32 -10.48 -17.14 3.82
C CYS A 32 -10.19 -15.79 3.13
N GLY A 33 -9.61 -14.87 3.86
CA GLY A 33 -9.43 -13.47 3.46
C GLY A 33 -10.71 -12.65 3.71
N THR A 34 -10.71 -11.43 3.21
CA THR A 34 -11.89 -10.56 3.22
C THR A 34 -12.80 -10.85 2.02
N PRO A 35 -14.12 -10.73 2.14
CA PRO A 35 -15.04 -10.97 1.02
C PRO A 35 -14.88 -9.94 -0.11
N LEU A 36 -14.40 -8.73 0.23
CA LEU A 36 -14.12 -7.65 -0.71
C LEU A 36 -12.70 -7.12 -0.49
N ALA A 37 -12.12 -6.46 -1.50
CA ALA A 37 -10.87 -5.73 -1.33
C ALA A 37 -11.10 -4.51 -0.42
N CYS A 38 -10.32 -4.42 0.66
CA CYS A 38 -10.37 -3.34 1.63
C CYS A 38 -9.28 -2.27 1.39
N SER A 39 -8.37 -2.52 0.47
CA SER A 39 -7.28 -1.62 0.12
C SER A 39 -6.84 -1.79 -1.34
N VAL A 40 -6.15 -0.77 -1.86
CA VAL A 40 -5.59 -0.79 -3.22
C VAL A 40 -4.56 -1.91 -3.41
N SER A 41 -3.82 -2.28 -2.37
CA SER A 41 -2.87 -3.40 -2.41
C SER A 41 -3.53 -4.77 -2.63
N GLU A 42 -4.84 -4.85 -2.42
CA GLU A 42 -5.64 -6.06 -2.60
C GLU A 42 -6.34 -6.13 -3.97
N ALA A 43 -6.16 -5.11 -4.84
CA ALA A 43 -6.85 -4.98 -6.13
C ALA A 43 -6.69 -6.20 -7.05
N GLN A 44 -5.58 -6.93 -6.95
CA GLN A 44 -5.30 -8.12 -7.76
C GLN A 44 -5.65 -9.43 -7.06
N GLN A 45 -6.20 -9.40 -5.85
CA GLN A 45 -6.56 -10.60 -5.11
C GLN A 45 -7.94 -11.08 -5.53
N GLN A 46 -8.05 -12.36 -5.83
CA GLN A 46 -9.35 -12.99 -6.01
C GLN A 46 -10.00 -13.20 -4.64
N LYS A 47 -11.07 -12.48 -4.40
CA LYS A 47 -11.85 -12.57 -3.16
C LYS A 47 -12.90 -13.65 -3.27
N GLY A 48 -13.25 -14.24 -2.12
CA GLY A 48 -14.22 -15.34 -2.08
C GLY A 48 -14.54 -15.76 -0.67
N ILE A 49 -15.38 -16.77 -0.58
CA ILE A 49 -15.69 -17.49 0.66
C ILE A 49 -15.28 -18.96 0.51
N VAL A 50 -15.05 -19.62 1.62
CA VAL A 50 -14.76 -21.05 1.65
C VAL A 50 -15.95 -21.77 2.26
N MET A 51 -16.59 -22.62 1.46
CA MET A 51 -17.61 -23.55 1.95
C MET A 51 -16.89 -24.80 2.47
N VAL A 52 -17.21 -25.20 3.69
CA VAL A 52 -16.62 -26.36 4.35
C VAL A 52 -17.74 -27.34 4.67
N GLU A 53 -17.63 -28.53 4.13
CA GLU A 53 -18.53 -29.66 4.36
C GLU A 53 -17.82 -30.66 5.26
N MET A 54 -18.33 -30.88 6.45
CA MET A 54 -17.77 -31.80 7.44
C MET A 54 -18.81 -32.91 7.69
N GLU A 55 -18.44 -34.14 7.41
CA GLU A 55 -19.29 -35.32 7.62
C GLU A 55 -18.80 -36.11 8.84
N GLU A 56 -18.04 -37.19 8.62
CA GLU A 56 -17.44 -37.96 9.70
C GLU A 56 -16.04 -37.39 10.01
N LYS A 57 -15.48 -37.80 11.18
CA LYS A 57 -14.13 -37.34 11.57
C LYS A 57 -13.11 -37.68 10.50
N GLY A 58 -12.37 -36.64 10.04
CA GLY A 58 -11.40 -36.75 8.96
C GLY A 58 -11.96 -36.63 7.54
N SER A 59 -13.30 -36.56 7.41
CA SER A 59 -13.96 -36.33 6.10
C SER A 59 -14.38 -34.86 5.98
N THR A 60 -13.45 -34.03 5.57
CA THR A 60 -13.68 -32.58 5.39
C THR A 60 -13.41 -32.23 3.92
N LYS A 61 -14.41 -31.61 3.29
CA LYS A 61 -14.32 -31.10 1.92
C LYS A 61 -14.40 -29.58 1.91
N MET A 62 -13.56 -28.94 1.12
CA MET A 62 -13.55 -27.49 0.98
C MET A 62 -13.78 -27.08 -0.47
N THR A 63 -14.62 -26.07 -0.64
CA THR A 63 -14.90 -25.47 -1.94
C THR A 63 -14.74 -23.95 -1.84
N ALA A 64 -13.80 -23.39 -2.60
CA ALA A 64 -13.67 -21.95 -2.71
C ALA A 64 -14.69 -21.40 -3.69
N LEU A 65 -15.53 -20.48 -3.22
CA LEU A 65 -16.55 -19.81 -4.01
C LEU A 65 -16.10 -18.37 -4.26
N PRO A 66 -15.75 -18.01 -5.51
CA PRO A 66 -15.34 -16.67 -5.83
C PRO A 66 -16.49 -15.68 -5.66
N LEU A 67 -16.20 -14.50 -5.15
CA LEU A 67 -17.13 -13.38 -5.06
C LEU A 67 -16.77 -12.33 -6.10
N THR A 68 -17.79 -11.86 -6.80
CA THR A 68 -17.65 -10.73 -7.74
C THR A 68 -18.37 -9.53 -7.11
N PRO A 69 -17.63 -8.50 -6.65
CA PRO A 69 -18.25 -7.30 -6.10
C PRO A 69 -18.94 -6.47 -7.20
N LEU A 70 -19.91 -5.65 -6.83
CA LEU A 70 -20.57 -4.71 -7.74
C LEU A 70 -19.57 -3.69 -8.31
N HIS A 71 -18.65 -3.22 -7.47
CA HIS A 71 -17.54 -2.35 -7.85
C HIS A 71 -16.24 -2.95 -7.33
N GLN A 72 -15.29 -3.13 -8.21
CA GLN A 72 -13.97 -3.68 -7.88
C GLN A 72 -13.02 -2.55 -7.45
N VAL A 73 -11.99 -2.90 -6.68
CA VAL A 73 -10.84 -2.02 -6.49
C VAL A 73 -9.85 -2.31 -7.61
N ARG A 74 -9.50 -1.29 -8.39
CA ARG A 74 -8.60 -1.43 -9.55
C ARG A 74 -7.45 -0.43 -9.51
N VAL A 75 -6.34 -0.82 -10.08
CA VAL A 75 -5.22 0.08 -10.40
C VAL A 75 -5.10 0.15 -11.91
N ILE A 76 -5.29 1.35 -12.48
CA ILE A 76 -5.17 1.60 -13.91
C ILE A 76 -3.91 2.43 -14.12
N LYS A 77 -3.00 1.92 -14.96
CA LYS A 77 -1.71 2.55 -15.23
C LYS A 77 -1.56 2.80 -16.73
N GLY A 78 -1.21 4.03 -17.09
CA GLY A 78 -1.00 4.42 -18.48
C GLY A 78 -0.86 5.93 -18.63
N THR A 79 -0.78 6.38 -19.87
CA THR A 79 -0.91 7.79 -20.22
C THR A 79 -2.34 8.28 -19.92
N LEU A 80 -2.53 9.59 -19.80
CA LEU A 80 -3.85 10.17 -19.56
C LEU A 80 -4.90 9.65 -20.57
N GLU A 81 -4.55 9.60 -21.85
CA GLU A 81 -5.47 9.14 -22.88
C GLU A 81 -5.79 7.64 -22.79
N GLU A 82 -4.81 6.81 -22.44
CA GLU A 82 -5.03 5.36 -22.23
C GLU A 82 -5.94 5.13 -21.03
N VAL A 83 -5.66 5.79 -19.92
CA VAL A 83 -6.46 5.71 -18.69
C VAL A 83 -7.92 6.13 -18.95
N LEU A 84 -8.15 7.22 -19.65
CA LEU A 84 -9.51 7.70 -19.95
C LEU A 84 -10.34 6.74 -20.82
N ARG A 85 -9.70 5.87 -21.60
CA ARG A 85 -10.40 4.81 -22.37
C ARG A 85 -10.96 3.70 -21.49
N GLU A 86 -10.44 3.55 -20.27
CA GLU A 86 -10.88 2.54 -19.30
C GLU A 86 -11.94 3.06 -18.31
N ALA A 87 -12.64 4.16 -18.66
CA ALA A 87 -13.68 4.76 -17.82
C ALA A 87 -14.66 3.71 -17.27
N CYS A 88 -14.88 3.71 -15.96
CA CYS A 88 -15.75 2.74 -15.28
C CYS A 88 -16.24 3.25 -13.92
N GLY A 89 -17.22 2.54 -13.34
CA GLY A 89 -17.74 2.82 -12.01
C GLY A 89 -17.02 2.13 -10.86
N ASP A 90 -15.89 1.47 -11.09
CA ASP A 90 -15.10 0.81 -10.05
C ASP A 90 -14.35 1.82 -9.17
N TYR A 91 -13.84 1.35 -8.02
CA TYR A 91 -12.95 2.13 -7.17
C TYR A 91 -11.54 2.11 -7.76
N VAL A 92 -11.09 3.24 -8.31
CA VAL A 92 -9.90 3.28 -9.16
C VAL A 92 -8.79 4.13 -8.53
N THR A 93 -7.57 3.57 -8.49
CA THR A 93 -6.33 4.33 -8.37
C THR A 93 -5.70 4.44 -9.74
N VAL A 94 -5.48 5.67 -10.19
CA VAL A 94 -4.85 5.99 -11.47
C VAL A 94 -3.36 6.23 -11.28
N ILE A 95 -2.52 5.60 -12.09
CA ILE A 95 -1.08 5.83 -12.14
C ILE A 95 -0.70 6.35 -13.52
N LEU A 96 -0.44 7.66 -13.61
CA LEU A 96 -0.08 8.31 -14.85
C LEU A 96 1.42 8.12 -15.18
N THR A 97 1.69 7.76 -16.42
CA THR A 97 3.03 7.52 -16.96
C THR A 97 3.49 8.62 -17.94
N ASP A 98 2.69 9.66 -18.11
CA ASP A 98 3.00 10.77 -19.02
C ASP A 98 4.33 11.41 -18.64
N LYS A 99 5.20 11.60 -19.63
CA LYS A 99 6.51 12.27 -19.49
C LYS A 99 6.42 13.79 -19.62
N VAL A 100 5.29 14.29 -20.12
CA VAL A 100 5.05 15.71 -20.35
C VAL A 100 4.31 16.29 -19.15
N ASP A 101 4.56 17.56 -18.83
CA ASP A 101 3.79 18.27 -17.81
C ASP A 101 2.37 18.50 -18.33
N LEU A 102 1.43 17.76 -17.75
CA LEU A 102 0.01 17.91 -18.00
C LEU A 102 -0.52 19.11 -17.19
N ASP A 103 -1.48 19.83 -17.76
CA ASP A 103 -2.27 20.78 -16.96
C ASP A 103 -2.97 20.00 -15.84
N VAL A 104 -2.60 20.33 -14.59
CA VAL A 104 -3.03 19.57 -13.42
C VAL A 104 -4.54 19.67 -13.23
N ILE A 105 -5.14 20.82 -13.51
CA ILE A 105 -6.56 21.08 -13.29
C ILE A 105 -7.38 20.29 -14.33
N ASP A 106 -7.10 20.47 -15.61
CA ASP A 106 -7.79 19.77 -16.70
C ASP A 106 -7.67 18.24 -16.55
N MET A 107 -6.47 17.75 -16.29
CA MET A 107 -6.23 16.32 -16.04
C MET A 107 -7.09 15.78 -14.90
N GLN A 108 -7.14 16.47 -13.75
CA GLN A 108 -7.92 15.99 -12.60
C GLN A 108 -9.41 15.97 -12.89
N GLU A 109 -9.93 16.99 -13.56
CA GLU A 109 -11.35 17.07 -13.92
C GLU A 109 -11.73 15.92 -14.88
N ARG A 110 -10.93 15.68 -15.91
CA ARG A 110 -11.16 14.60 -16.88
C ARG A 110 -11.15 13.23 -16.22
N ILE A 111 -10.19 12.96 -15.31
CA ILE A 111 -10.12 11.70 -14.59
C ILE A 111 -11.32 11.54 -13.66
N ARG A 112 -11.74 12.58 -12.92
CA ARG A 112 -12.91 12.50 -12.04
C ARG A 112 -14.21 12.25 -12.79
N LEU A 113 -14.34 12.79 -13.99
CA LEU A 113 -15.50 12.51 -14.85
C LEU A 113 -15.51 11.08 -15.37
N ALA A 114 -14.34 10.53 -15.70
CA ALA A 114 -14.20 9.15 -16.17
C ALA A 114 -14.38 8.10 -15.06
N PHE A 115 -14.01 8.44 -13.83
CA PHE A 115 -14.02 7.54 -12.68
C PHE A 115 -14.76 8.17 -11.49
N PRO A 116 -16.07 8.01 -11.39
CA PRO A 116 -16.86 8.59 -10.28
C PRO A 116 -16.40 8.16 -8.89
N ASN A 117 -15.83 6.94 -8.78
CA ASN A 117 -15.29 6.37 -7.54
C ASN A 117 -13.75 6.40 -7.53
N LEU A 118 -13.17 7.50 -8.01
CA LEU A 118 -11.72 7.70 -7.98
C LEU A 118 -11.20 7.74 -6.54
N LEU A 119 -10.21 6.91 -6.24
CA LEU A 119 -9.53 6.86 -4.94
C LEU A 119 -8.32 7.79 -4.90
N GLU A 120 -7.45 7.70 -5.91
CA GLU A 120 -6.18 8.42 -5.91
C GLU A 120 -5.64 8.59 -7.34
N ILE A 121 -4.92 9.68 -7.58
CA ILE A 121 -4.11 9.89 -8.77
C ILE A 121 -2.65 9.95 -8.35
N ARG A 122 -1.82 9.08 -8.92
CA ARG A 122 -0.36 9.06 -8.78
C ARG A 122 0.31 9.37 -10.10
N ARG A 123 1.47 9.99 -10.07
CA ARG A 123 2.36 10.13 -11.23
C ARG A 123 3.62 9.28 -11.02
N GLU A 124 3.93 8.40 -11.96
CA GLU A 124 5.14 7.57 -11.89
C GLU A 124 6.42 8.42 -12.09
N ASN A 125 6.32 9.49 -12.86
CA ASN A 125 7.40 10.42 -13.16
C ASN A 125 7.43 11.67 -12.26
N GLN A 126 6.94 11.63 -11.05
CA GLN A 126 7.51 12.58 -10.10
C GLN A 126 9.02 12.34 -10.16
N ARG A 127 9.74 13.33 -10.74
CA ARG A 127 11.21 13.38 -10.65
C ARG A 127 11.52 12.95 -9.22
N LYS A 128 12.13 11.78 -9.05
CA LYS A 128 13.02 11.62 -7.91
C LYS A 128 13.88 12.85 -8.02
N ALA A 129 13.68 13.82 -7.16
CA ALA A 129 14.58 14.94 -7.08
C ALA A 129 15.94 14.26 -7.01
N ASP A 130 16.73 14.48 -8.05
CA ASP A 130 17.98 13.76 -8.25
C ASP A 130 18.96 14.37 -7.27
N TYR A 131 18.75 14.03 -5.98
CA TYR A 131 19.68 14.37 -4.91
C TYR A 131 21.04 13.72 -5.12
N SER A 132 21.15 12.81 -6.13
CA SER A 132 22.42 12.18 -6.48
C SER A 132 23.28 13.02 -7.43
N ARG A 133 22.82 14.17 -7.93
CA ARG A 133 23.55 14.94 -8.96
C ARG A 133 24.56 15.94 -8.44
N ASN A 134 24.77 16.09 -7.14
CA ASN A 134 25.83 16.92 -6.57
C ASN A 134 26.31 16.45 -5.20
N ILE A 135 26.43 15.15 -4.99
CA ILE A 135 27.39 14.69 -4.00
C ILE A 135 28.71 14.45 -4.75
N GLN A 136 29.31 15.51 -5.29
CA GLN A 136 30.74 15.65 -5.21
C GLN A 136 31.02 15.64 -3.71
N GLU A 137 32.04 14.89 -3.30
CA GLU A 137 32.56 14.76 -1.93
C GLU A 137 32.60 16.12 -1.18
N GLU A 138 31.45 16.68 -0.90
CA GLU A 138 31.28 17.72 0.10
C GLU A 138 31.04 16.99 1.43
N GLU A 139 31.98 17.21 2.33
CA GLU A 139 32.03 16.86 3.73
C GLU A 139 30.63 16.55 4.27
N LEU A 140 30.46 15.36 4.85
CA LEU A 140 29.26 14.99 5.59
C LEU A 140 29.00 16.12 6.59
N LEU A 141 28.18 17.08 6.23
CA LEU A 141 27.78 18.16 7.12
C LEU A 141 27.23 17.51 8.40
N ASP A 142 27.74 17.93 9.52
CA ASP A 142 27.22 17.56 10.82
C ASP A 142 25.70 17.78 10.81
N PRO A 143 24.90 16.83 11.32
CA PRO A 143 23.44 16.96 11.39
C PRO A 143 22.97 18.29 11.99
N TYR A 144 23.75 18.86 12.90
CA TYR A 144 23.48 20.17 13.49
C TYR A 144 23.63 21.29 12.44
N GLU A 145 24.71 21.30 11.69
CA GLU A 145 24.95 22.30 10.63
C GLU A 145 23.91 22.21 9.52
N LEU A 146 23.49 20.97 9.16
CA LEU A 146 22.42 20.74 8.20
C LEU A 146 21.10 21.34 8.65
N CYS A 147 20.72 21.13 9.91
CA CYS A 147 19.51 21.71 10.50
C CYS A 147 19.58 23.25 10.55
N CYS A 148 20.71 23.81 10.94
CA CYS A 148 20.91 25.26 10.96
C CYS A 148 20.78 25.88 9.56
N SER A 149 21.32 25.22 8.53
CA SER A 149 21.21 25.70 7.15
C SER A 149 19.78 25.68 6.61
N PHE A 150 18.97 24.73 7.08
CA PHE A 150 17.57 24.60 6.69
C PHE A 150 16.68 25.65 7.37
N LEU A 151 16.92 25.92 8.66
CA LEU A 151 16.09 26.83 9.47
C LEU A 151 16.36 28.32 9.21
N LYS A 152 17.43 28.68 8.52
CA LYS A 152 17.87 29.98 8.01
C LYS A 152 18.04 31.12 9.01
N GLU A 153 17.16 31.27 10.01
CA GLU A 153 17.24 32.30 11.06
C GLU A 153 16.85 31.65 12.39
N ILE A 154 17.84 31.20 13.17
CA ILE A 154 17.66 30.66 14.52
C ILE A 154 18.48 31.47 15.51
N ASP A 155 17.87 31.81 16.62
CA ASP A 155 18.53 32.49 17.72
C ASP A 155 19.37 31.53 18.57
N ASP A 156 20.09 32.08 19.58
CA ASP A 156 21.01 31.28 20.40
C ASP A 156 20.28 30.32 21.37
N GLU A 157 19.04 30.61 21.78
CA GLU A 157 18.23 29.70 22.59
C GLU A 157 17.73 28.52 21.75
N GLU A 158 17.27 28.77 20.55
CA GLU A 158 16.83 27.75 19.58
C GLU A 158 17.97 26.82 19.18
N LYS A 159 19.18 27.34 19.03
CA LYS A 159 20.38 26.51 18.78
C LYS A 159 20.68 25.53 19.92
N LEU A 160 20.51 25.98 21.16
CA LEU A 160 20.68 25.11 22.33
C LEU A 160 19.66 24.00 22.38
N ILE A 161 18.38 24.33 22.10
CA ILE A 161 17.30 23.34 22.03
C ILE A 161 17.58 22.33 20.89
N LEU A 162 18.02 22.79 19.72
CA LEU A 162 18.36 21.93 18.60
C LEU A 162 19.48 20.94 18.93
N GLN A 163 20.52 21.40 19.65
CA GLN A 163 21.60 20.54 20.13
C GLN A 163 21.11 19.47 21.10
N ASP A 164 20.26 19.84 22.04
CA ASP A 164 19.71 18.90 23.05
C ASP A 164 18.84 17.82 22.37
N VAL A 165 18.00 18.22 21.41
CA VAL A 165 17.18 17.29 20.61
C VAL A 165 18.06 16.33 19.81
N LEU A 166 19.08 16.81 19.13
CA LEU A 166 19.98 15.97 18.32
C LEU A 166 20.76 14.98 19.21
N HIS A 167 21.25 15.41 20.35
CA HIS A 167 21.89 14.52 21.34
C HIS A 167 20.94 13.41 21.81
N THR A 168 19.69 13.76 22.08
CA THR A 168 18.66 12.81 22.52
C THR A 168 18.35 11.79 21.44
N VAL A 169 18.19 12.21 20.19
CA VAL A 169 17.86 11.35 19.04
C VAL A 169 19.02 10.44 18.66
N GLN A 170 20.26 10.93 18.75
CA GLN A 170 21.46 10.15 18.41
C GLN A 170 21.86 9.16 19.52
N GLY A 171 21.17 9.17 20.66
CA GLY A 171 21.41 8.23 21.75
C GLY A 171 22.77 8.39 22.43
N VAL A 172 23.41 9.54 22.28
CA VAL A 172 24.64 9.87 23.00
C VAL A 172 24.23 10.31 24.42
N LYS A 173 24.50 9.42 25.40
CA LYS A 173 24.39 9.73 26.83
C LYS A 173 25.64 10.41 27.29
#